data_8713b59d0fa8ca05dc73128c8697fefe
#
_entry.id   8713b59d0fa8ca05dc73128c8697fefe
#
_cell.length_a   1.000
_cell.length_b   1.000
_cell.length_c   1.000
_cell.angle_alpha   90.00
_cell.angle_beta   90.00
_cell.angle_gamma   90.00
#
_symmetry.space_group_name_H-M   'P 1'
#
loop_
_entity.id
_entity.type
_entity.pdbx_description
1 polymer ?
#
loop_
_entity_poly.entity_id
_entity_poly.type
_entity_poly.pdbx_seq_one_letter_code
_entity_poly.pdbx_strand_id
1 'polypeptide(L)'
;MAQQPVRKLSRNAHRHRVHLRVRMRVNGTPERPRLCVYRSNGNIYAQIIDDRAGKTLVSASSIDKETREEVKNGNNVAAAKAIGKKVAERARAAGIELVVFDRGGYMYHGRVEALAAAAREAGLKF
;
A
#
# COMPACT_ATOMS: atom_id res chain seq x y z
N MET A 1 -12.79 -26.33 35.94
CA MET A 1 -12.05 -25.07 35.59
C MET A 1 -12.81 -24.32 34.55
N ALA A 2 -13.10 -23.05 34.81
CA ALA A 2 -13.75 -22.22 33.81
C ALA A 2 -12.75 -21.92 32.69
N GLN A 3 -13.13 -22.22 31.44
CA GLN A 3 -12.36 -21.83 30.28
C GLN A 3 -12.43 -20.31 30.14
N GLN A 4 -11.26 -19.69 29.93
CA GLN A 4 -11.24 -18.27 29.62
C GLN A 4 -11.85 -18.03 28.24
N PRO A 5 -12.72 -17.01 28.08
CA PRO A 5 -13.28 -16.72 26.78
C PRO A 5 -12.17 -16.34 25.79
N VAL A 6 -12.27 -16.88 24.58
CA VAL A 6 -11.35 -16.51 23.49
C VAL A 6 -11.61 -15.05 23.15
N ARG A 7 -10.62 -14.21 23.33
CA ARG A 7 -10.72 -12.79 22.97
C ARG A 7 -10.69 -12.65 21.45
N LYS A 8 -11.65 -11.90 20.93
CA LYS A 8 -11.60 -11.50 19.52
C LYS A 8 -10.38 -10.59 19.32
N LEU A 9 -9.64 -10.84 18.26
CA LEU A 9 -8.55 -9.96 17.87
C LEU A 9 -9.11 -8.59 17.48
N SER A 10 -8.38 -7.51 17.86
CA SER A 10 -8.68 -6.17 17.37
C SER A 10 -8.54 -6.14 15.85
N ARG A 11 -9.12 -5.12 15.19
CA ARG A 11 -8.99 -4.94 13.74
C ARG A 11 -7.52 -4.86 13.31
N ASN A 12 -6.69 -4.14 14.07
CA ASN A 12 -5.25 -4.02 13.77
C ASN A 12 -4.52 -5.35 13.96
N ALA A 13 -4.80 -6.08 15.02
CA ALA A 13 -4.20 -7.39 15.25
C ALA A 13 -4.59 -8.39 14.16
N HIS A 14 -5.86 -8.38 13.74
CA HIS A 14 -6.32 -9.22 12.63
C HIS A 14 -5.63 -8.85 11.32
N ARG A 15 -5.54 -7.55 11.02
CA ARG A 15 -4.85 -7.04 9.83
C ARG A 15 -3.37 -7.45 9.82
N HIS A 16 -2.67 -7.35 10.95
CA HIS A 16 -1.29 -7.80 11.07
C HIS A 16 -1.14 -9.29 10.76
N ARG A 17 -2.05 -10.12 11.24
CA ARG A 17 -2.05 -11.55 10.98
C ARG A 17 -2.26 -11.85 9.49
N VAL A 18 -3.19 -11.15 8.84
CA VAL A 18 -3.41 -11.27 7.39
C VAL A 18 -2.18 -10.79 6.62
N HIS A 19 -1.59 -9.67 7.03
CA HIS A 19 -0.40 -9.11 6.39
C HIS A 19 0.79 -10.08 6.47
N LEU A 20 0.99 -10.74 7.60
CA LEU A 20 2.03 -11.78 7.74
C LEU A 20 1.82 -12.90 6.72
N ARG A 21 0.58 -13.36 6.52
CA ARG A 21 0.27 -14.37 5.50
C ARG A 21 0.56 -13.88 4.08
N VAL A 22 0.19 -12.66 3.77
CA VAL A 22 0.48 -12.04 2.46
C VAL A 22 1.99 -11.96 2.25
N ARG A 23 2.74 -11.55 3.28
CA ARG A 23 4.20 -11.43 3.22
C ARG A 23 4.93 -12.76 3.04
N MET A 24 4.32 -13.87 3.36
CA MET A 24 4.89 -15.19 3.06
C MET A 24 5.00 -15.46 1.55
N ARG A 25 4.19 -14.80 0.73
CA ARG A 25 4.15 -14.95 -0.73
C ARG A 25 4.69 -13.74 -1.48
N VAL A 26 4.72 -12.58 -0.83
CA VAL A 26 5.04 -11.30 -1.46
C VAL A 26 6.30 -10.71 -0.83
N ASN A 27 7.40 -10.76 -1.56
CA ASN A 27 8.67 -10.15 -1.17
C ASN A 27 9.19 -9.30 -2.33
N GLY A 28 9.65 -8.09 -2.02
CA GLY A 28 10.24 -7.20 -3.01
C GLY A 28 11.69 -7.55 -3.30
N THR A 29 12.06 -7.52 -4.56
CA THR A 29 13.44 -7.69 -5.02
C THR A 29 13.86 -6.43 -5.78
N PRO A 30 15.17 -6.21 -6.06
CA PRO A 30 15.58 -5.08 -6.87
C PRO A 30 14.91 -5.03 -8.25
N GLU A 31 14.68 -6.20 -8.88
CA GLU A 31 14.05 -6.32 -10.19
C GLU A 31 12.52 -6.15 -10.14
N ARG A 32 11.93 -6.49 -9.00
CA ARG A 32 10.48 -6.44 -8.79
C ARG A 32 10.17 -6.04 -7.36
N PRO A 33 10.33 -4.75 -7.02
CA PRO A 33 10.09 -4.29 -5.66
C PRO A 33 8.63 -4.40 -5.25
N ARG A 34 8.39 -4.33 -3.96
CA ARG A 34 7.08 -4.50 -3.34
C ARG A 34 6.37 -3.16 -3.20
N LEU A 35 5.21 -3.02 -3.85
CA LEU A 35 4.31 -1.89 -3.65
C LEU A 35 3.40 -2.19 -2.46
N CYS A 36 3.64 -1.52 -1.35
CA CYS A 36 2.91 -1.72 -0.10
C CYS A 36 1.98 -0.54 0.18
N VAL A 37 0.75 -0.84 0.61
CA VAL A 37 -0.26 0.14 0.97
C VAL A 37 -0.47 0.16 2.47
N TYR A 38 -0.58 1.35 3.03
CA TYR A 38 -0.94 1.56 4.43
C TYR A 38 -2.02 2.64 4.54
N ARG A 39 -3.03 2.43 5.40
CA ARG A 39 -4.08 3.41 5.68
C ARG A 39 -4.06 3.79 7.15
N SER A 40 -4.18 5.08 7.44
CA SER A 40 -4.54 5.59 8.76
C SER A 40 -5.97 6.15 8.71
N ASN A 41 -6.46 6.69 9.83
CA ASN A 41 -7.82 7.22 9.91
C ASN A 41 -8.12 8.33 8.90
N GLY A 42 -7.16 9.14 8.55
CA GLY A 42 -7.38 10.28 7.66
C GLY A 42 -6.57 10.26 6.38
N ASN A 43 -5.68 9.28 6.20
CA ASN A 43 -4.72 9.31 5.11
C ASN A 43 -4.43 7.93 4.53
N ILE A 44 -3.84 7.94 3.33
CA ILE A 44 -3.39 6.72 2.66
C ILE A 44 -1.95 6.90 2.18
N TYR A 45 -1.18 5.82 2.24
CA TYR A 45 0.26 5.82 1.96
C TYR A 45 0.58 4.65 1.02
N ALA A 46 1.52 4.89 0.10
CA ALA A 46 2.06 3.85 -0.75
C ALA A 46 3.58 3.92 -0.75
N GLN A 47 4.24 2.78 -0.65
CA GLN A 47 5.69 2.67 -0.66
C GLN A 47 6.11 1.55 -1.59
N ILE A 48 7.19 1.78 -2.34
CA ILE A 48 7.82 0.74 -3.15
C ILE A 48 9.15 0.40 -2.47
N ILE A 49 9.28 -0.86 -2.06
CA ILE A 49 10.34 -1.31 -1.16
C ILE A 49 11.14 -2.45 -1.80
N ASP A 50 12.47 -2.32 -1.74
CA ASP A 50 13.38 -3.44 -2.01
C ASP A 50 13.64 -4.14 -0.68
N ASP A 51 13.04 -5.31 -0.49
CA ASP A 51 13.14 -6.06 0.76
C ASP A 51 14.53 -6.69 0.96
N ARG A 52 15.28 -6.93 -0.11
CA ARG A 52 16.66 -7.45 0.00
C ARG A 52 17.60 -6.41 0.59
N ALA A 53 17.48 -5.17 0.14
CA ALA A 53 18.28 -4.06 0.66
C ALA A 53 17.70 -3.44 1.91
N GLY A 54 16.43 -3.75 2.25
CA GLY A 54 15.71 -3.12 3.35
C GLY A 54 15.48 -1.63 3.13
N LYS A 55 15.25 -1.22 1.88
CA LYS A 55 15.21 0.19 1.49
C LYS A 55 13.92 0.54 0.76
N THR A 56 13.31 1.67 1.14
CA THR A 56 12.19 2.27 0.41
C THR A 56 12.73 3.06 -0.78
N LEU A 57 12.35 2.65 -1.98
CA LEU A 57 12.81 3.26 -3.23
C LEU A 57 11.98 4.47 -3.62
N VAL A 58 10.66 4.38 -3.45
CA VAL A 58 9.69 5.40 -3.83
C VAL A 58 8.58 5.42 -2.80
N SER A 59 8.05 6.59 -2.51
CA SER A 59 6.88 6.73 -1.64
C SER A 59 5.95 7.83 -2.13
N ALA A 60 4.67 7.71 -1.78
CA ALA A 60 3.67 8.74 -1.99
C ALA A 60 2.61 8.63 -0.90
N SER A 61 2.08 9.77 -0.46
CA SER A 61 1.03 9.78 0.55
C SER A 61 0.12 10.99 0.38
N SER A 62 -1.08 10.89 0.94
CA SER A 62 -2.05 11.99 0.92
C SER A 62 -1.61 13.20 1.77
N ILE A 63 -0.58 13.03 2.61
CA ILE A 63 0.00 14.12 3.40
C ILE A 63 1.22 14.78 2.74
N ASP A 64 1.71 14.27 1.61
CA ASP A 64 2.80 14.90 0.86
C ASP A 64 2.40 16.32 0.43
N LYS A 65 3.35 17.24 0.43
CA LYS A 65 3.12 18.63 0.01
C LYS A 65 2.50 18.73 -1.38
N GLU A 66 3.02 17.93 -2.32
CA GLU A 66 2.56 17.93 -3.71
C GLU A 66 1.14 17.40 -3.88
N THR A 67 0.75 16.41 -3.08
CA THR A 67 -0.57 15.77 -3.19
C THR A 67 -1.61 16.39 -2.27
N ARG A 68 -1.19 16.97 -1.16
CA ARG A 68 -2.09 17.56 -0.17
C ARG A 68 -2.95 18.70 -0.73
N GLU A 69 -2.42 19.45 -1.69
CA GLU A 69 -3.16 20.53 -2.36
C GLU A 69 -4.22 19.99 -3.31
N GLU A 70 -3.95 18.85 -3.96
CA GLU A 70 -4.87 18.19 -4.89
C GLU A 70 -5.92 17.34 -4.17
N VAL A 71 -5.54 16.78 -2.99
CA VAL A 71 -6.37 15.85 -2.23
C VAL A 71 -6.81 16.52 -0.93
N LYS A 72 -8.02 17.08 -0.92
CA LYS A 72 -8.59 17.77 0.25
C LYS A 72 -8.92 16.82 1.40
N ASN A 73 -9.27 15.58 1.08
CA ASN A 73 -9.61 14.54 2.06
C ASN A 73 -8.85 13.26 1.71
N GLY A 74 -7.90 12.87 2.56
CA GLY A 74 -7.06 11.68 2.37
C GLY A 74 -7.76 10.36 2.64
N ASN A 75 -9.03 10.38 3.04
CA ASN A 75 -9.77 9.22 3.53
C ASN A 75 -10.87 8.77 2.56
N ASN A 76 -10.67 8.88 1.25
CA ASN A 76 -11.66 8.45 0.26
C ASN A 76 -11.01 7.78 -0.95
N VAL A 77 -11.86 7.25 -1.84
CA VAL A 77 -11.43 6.57 -3.07
C VAL A 77 -10.69 7.52 -4.01
N ALA A 78 -11.12 8.78 -4.10
CA ALA A 78 -10.46 9.78 -4.94
C ALA A 78 -9.02 10.03 -4.49
N ALA A 79 -8.79 10.09 -3.18
CA ALA A 79 -7.44 10.20 -2.62
C ALA A 79 -6.58 8.98 -2.96
N ALA A 80 -7.14 7.78 -2.81
CA ALA A 80 -6.45 6.54 -3.15
C ALA A 80 -6.04 6.50 -4.63
N LYS A 81 -6.91 6.93 -5.53
CA LYS A 81 -6.58 7.04 -6.96
C LYS A 81 -5.45 8.01 -7.22
N ALA A 82 -5.48 9.18 -6.58
CA ALA A 82 -4.43 10.20 -6.72
C ALA A 82 -3.08 9.67 -6.23
N ILE A 83 -3.05 8.95 -5.12
CA ILE A 83 -1.82 8.38 -4.56
C ILE A 83 -1.30 7.22 -5.44
N GLY A 84 -2.19 6.38 -5.94
CA GLY A 84 -1.81 5.31 -6.88
C GLY A 84 -1.15 5.86 -8.15
N LYS A 85 -1.73 6.89 -8.72
CA LYS A 85 -1.17 7.60 -9.87
C LYS A 85 0.19 8.21 -9.53
N LYS A 86 0.30 8.88 -8.38
CA LYS A 86 1.52 9.57 -7.95
C LYS A 86 2.67 8.60 -7.69
N VAL A 87 2.43 7.50 -6.99
CA VAL A 87 3.47 6.51 -6.73
C VAL A 87 3.95 5.85 -8.02
N ALA A 88 3.05 5.61 -8.97
CA ALA A 88 3.39 5.06 -10.27
C ALA A 88 4.24 6.03 -11.10
N GLU A 89 3.89 7.31 -11.12
CA GLU A 89 4.68 8.33 -11.81
C GLU A 89 6.09 8.44 -11.24
N ARG A 90 6.20 8.46 -9.91
CA ARG A 90 7.50 8.52 -9.21
C ARG A 90 8.33 7.27 -9.44
N ALA A 91 7.69 6.10 -9.47
CA ALA A 91 8.34 4.82 -9.75
C ALA A 91 8.91 4.80 -11.16
N ARG A 92 8.13 5.20 -12.15
CA ARG A 92 8.57 5.26 -13.55
C ARG A 92 9.72 6.24 -13.74
N ALA A 93 9.67 7.38 -13.08
CA ALA A 93 10.77 8.35 -13.07
C ALA A 93 12.06 7.76 -12.50
N ALA A 94 11.95 6.83 -11.55
CA ALA A 94 13.07 6.11 -10.96
C ALA A 94 13.47 4.83 -11.73
N GLY A 95 12.84 4.57 -12.88
CA GLY A 95 13.12 3.41 -13.72
C GLY A 95 12.44 2.11 -13.26
N ILE A 96 11.45 2.20 -12.37
CA ILE A 96 10.72 1.05 -11.87
C ILE A 96 9.41 0.89 -12.65
N GLU A 97 9.20 -0.30 -13.22
CA GLU A 97 8.00 -0.62 -13.99
C GLU A 97 7.29 -1.85 -13.43
N LEU A 98 8.06 -2.88 -13.03
CA LEU A 98 7.54 -4.12 -12.48
C LEU A 98 7.53 -4.05 -10.96
N VAL A 99 6.40 -4.37 -10.33
CA VAL A 99 6.28 -4.47 -8.88
C VAL A 99 5.45 -5.69 -8.51
N VAL A 100 5.57 -6.15 -7.25
CA VAL A 100 4.63 -7.07 -6.63
C VAL A 100 3.74 -6.26 -5.71
N PHE A 101 2.44 -6.56 -5.68
CA PHE A 101 1.49 -5.81 -4.88
C PHE A 101 1.29 -6.45 -3.51
N ASP A 102 1.51 -5.65 -2.46
CA ASP A 102 1.24 -6.02 -1.08
C ASP A 102 0.09 -5.17 -0.56
N ARG A 103 -1.07 -5.78 -0.38
CA ARG A 103 -2.27 -5.09 0.12
C ARG A 103 -2.20 -4.70 1.59
N GLY A 104 -1.10 -4.96 2.28
CA GLY A 104 -0.89 -4.53 3.67
C GLY A 104 -1.80 -5.19 4.70
N GLY A 105 -2.37 -6.35 4.37
CA GLY A 105 -3.35 -7.04 5.22
C GLY A 105 -4.76 -6.51 5.12
N TYR A 106 -5.00 -5.46 4.31
CA TYR A 106 -6.35 -4.97 4.03
C TYR A 106 -7.04 -5.85 3.00
N MET A 107 -8.37 -5.78 2.93
CA MET A 107 -9.11 -6.40 1.84
C MET A 107 -8.80 -5.68 0.53
N TYR A 108 -8.70 -6.44 -0.57
CA TYR A 108 -8.55 -5.86 -1.91
C TYR A 108 -9.90 -5.32 -2.37
N HIS A 109 -10.27 -4.17 -1.80
CA HIS A 109 -11.57 -3.53 -2.02
C HIS A 109 -11.47 -2.03 -1.68
N GLY A 110 -12.39 -1.23 -2.21
CA GLY A 110 -12.49 0.19 -1.92
C GLY A 110 -11.21 0.96 -2.25
N ARG A 111 -10.62 1.60 -1.25
CA ARG A 111 -9.44 2.45 -1.43
C ARG A 111 -8.21 1.68 -1.90
N VAL A 112 -8.00 0.48 -1.39
CA VAL A 112 -6.84 -0.37 -1.76
C VAL A 112 -6.95 -0.78 -3.24
N GLU A 113 -8.12 -1.23 -3.67
CA GLU A 113 -8.38 -1.57 -5.06
C GLU A 113 -8.24 -0.35 -5.97
N ALA A 114 -8.77 0.81 -5.56
CA ALA A 114 -8.68 2.04 -6.32
C ALA A 114 -7.24 2.51 -6.52
N LEU A 115 -6.41 2.40 -5.48
CA LEU A 115 -4.98 2.72 -5.56
C LEU A 115 -4.26 1.79 -6.53
N ALA A 116 -4.50 0.48 -6.43
CA ALA A 116 -3.89 -0.51 -7.31
C ALA A 116 -4.30 -0.29 -8.78
N ALA A 117 -5.57 -0.05 -9.03
CA ALA A 117 -6.08 0.21 -10.38
C ALA A 117 -5.46 1.47 -10.98
N ALA A 118 -5.36 2.55 -10.21
CA ALA A 118 -4.76 3.81 -10.66
C ALA A 118 -3.25 3.64 -10.94
N ALA A 119 -2.54 2.86 -10.13
CA ALA A 119 -1.13 2.58 -10.34
C ALA A 119 -0.91 1.77 -11.62
N ARG A 120 -1.75 0.78 -11.90
CA ARG A 120 -1.71 0.02 -13.15
C ARG A 120 -1.99 0.89 -14.36
N GLU A 121 -2.99 1.74 -14.27
CA GLU A 121 -3.37 2.67 -15.33
C GLU A 121 -2.23 3.65 -15.63
N ALA A 122 -1.48 4.07 -14.62
CA ALA A 122 -0.34 4.97 -14.78
C ALA A 122 0.95 4.26 -15.24
N GLY A 123 0.91 2.94 -15.45
CA GLY A 123 1.98 2.19 -16.11
C GLY A 123 2.73 1.18 -15.27
N LEU A 124 2.42 1.00 -13.99
CA LEU A 124 3.01 -0.08 -13.20
C LEU A 124 2.42 -1.43 -13.60
N LYS A 125 3.26 -2.44 -13.64
CA LYS A 125 2.89 -3.80 -14.02
C LYS A 125 2.92 -4.74 -12.82
N PHE A 126 1.78 -5.28 -12.49
CA PHE A 126 1.61 -6.27 -11.44
C PHE A 126 0.27 -6.98 -11.54
#